data_d6527edbb319997cae8c95c6e1531e55
#
_entry.id   d6527edbb319997cae8c95c6e1531e55
#
_cell.length_a   1.000
_cell.length_b   1.000
_cell.length_c   1.000
_cell.angle_alpha   90.00
_cell.angle_beta   90.00
_cell.angle_gamma   90.00
#
_symmetry.space_group_name_H-M   'P 1'
#
loop_
_entity.id
_entity.type
_entity.pdbx_description
1 polymer ?
#
loop_
_entity_poly.entity_id
_entity_poly.type
_entity_poly.pdbx_seq_one_letter_code
_entity_poly.pdbx_strand_id
1 'polypeptide(L)'
;MAYWIINSLIVFALCVLLAGVLIPQILLIAYRRKLFDEVDERKIHKGLIPRLGGIAFVPVILLSIALTIAANIISGSPQFGNVFFNNSLLMIALFCSLQLLYLVGIADDLIGIKYRAKFVVQIVCAVLLIGAGCWFTTLAGSLGIENMPSWMGMPFTAIVIVFIINAMNLIDGIDGLASGLSSIATGIYGISFLLLGEYAYAIISLASLGVLCPFFYYNVFGDVKKHSKIFMGDTGSLTIGLILSMLGIKLFTHPYDPVLNFQPAVLAFSPLIIPSFDVLRVYMVRIRQHRSPFLPDKNHIHHKF
;
A
#
# COMPACT_ATOMS: atom_id res chain seq x y z
N MET A 1 18.74 -5.97 18.37
CA MET A 1 17.31 -5.68 18.48
C MET A 1 17.03 -4.20 18.76
N ALA A 2 17.48 -3.63 19.91
CA ALA A 2 17.19 -2.22 20.27
C ALA A 2 17.56 -1.19 19.17
N TYR A 3 18.73 -1.32 18.54
CA TYR A 3 19.16 -0.46 17.44
C TYR A 3 18.13 -0.41 16.29
N TRP A 4 17.61 -1.56 15.88
CA TRP A 4 16.64 -1.65 14.78
C TRP A 4 15.28 -1.08 15.15
N ILE A 5 14.82 -1.33 16.38
CA ILE A 5 13.58 -0.74 16.90
C ILE A 5 13.67 0.78 16.91
N ILE A 6 14.78 1.34 17.45
CA ILE A 6 14.98 2.79 17.52
C ILE A 6 14.99 3.41 16.13
N ASN A 7 15.76 2.86 15.18
CA ASN A 7 15.81 3.39 13.82
C ASN A 7 14.46 3.27 13.08
N SER A 8 13.73 2.18 13.28
CA SER A 8 12.40 2.01 12.72
C SER A 8 11.40 3.03 13.29
N LEU A 9 11.48 3.32 14.59
CA LEU A 9 10.66 4.37 15.22
C LEU A 9 11.06 5.77 14.74
N ILE A 10 12.36 6.03 14.48
CA ILE A 10 12.83 7.28 13.89
C ILE A 10 12.23 7.47 12.49
N VAL A 11 12.28 6.43 11.62
CA VAL A 11 11.68 6.49 10.28
C VAL A 11 10.18 6.72 10.37
N PHE A 12 9.48 5.99 11.25
CA PHE A 12 8.05 6.20 11.49
C PHE A 12 7.74 7.65 11.90
N ALA A 13 8.46 8.17 12.89
CA ALA A 13 8.26 9.54 13.39
C ALA A 13 8.55 10.59 12.30
N LEU A 14 9.61 10.41 11.51
CA LEU A 14 9.92 11.28 10.36
C LEU A 14 8.78 11.24 9.32
N CYS A 15 8.25 10.06 9.02
CA CYS A 15 7.11 9.93 8.10
C CYS A 15 5.86 10.64 8.65
N VAL A 16 5.55 10.51 9.94
CA VAL A 16 4.44 11.22 10.58
C VAL A 16 4.62 12.74 10.47
N LEU A 17 5.80 13.24 10.81
CA LEU A 17 6.10 14.67 10.77
C LEU A 17 6.04 15.24 9.36
N LEU A 18 6.72 14.61 8.41
CA LEU A 18 6.78 15.08 7.02
C LEU A 18 5.41 14.99 6.33
N ALA A 19 4.67 13.90 6.51
CA ALA A 19 3.32 13.78 5.96
C ALA A 19 2.36 14.76 6.65
N GLY A 20 2.50 14.98 7.96
CA GLY A 20 1.72 15.97 8.72
C GLY A 20 1.92 17.40 8.23
N VAL A 21 3.10 17.72 7.67
CA VAL A 21 3.39 19.02 7.04
C VAL A 21 2.93 19.06 5.59
N LEU A 22 3.19 17.99 4.81
CA LEU A 22 2.91 17.98 3.36
C LEU A 22 1.43 17.89 3.03
N ILE A 23 0.64 17.10 3.76
CA ILE A 23 -0.79 16.93 3.47
C ILE A 23 -1.55 18.26 3.54
N PRO A 24 -1.39 19.13 4.57
CA PRO A 24 -2.00 20.46 4.56
C PRO A 24 -1.54 21.35 3.40
N GLN A 25 -0.29 21.25 2.96
CA GLN A 25 0.19 22.01 1.80
C GLN A 25 -0.45 21.51 0.49
N ILE A 26 -0.61 20.19 0.34
CA ILE A 26 -1.32 19.60 -0.80
C ILE A 26 -2.78 20.08 -0.80
N LEU A 27 -3.45 20.08 0.34
CA LEU A 27 -4.80 20.61 0.52
C LEU A 27 -4.88 22.08 0.07
N LEU A 28 -3.97 22.92 0.56
CA LEU A 28 -3.93 24.32 0.22
C LEU A 28 -3.78 24.54 -1.29
N ILE A 29 -2.89 23.79 -1.94
CA ILE A 29 -2.68 23.85 -3.40
C ILE A 29 -3.93 23.38 -4.15
N ALA A 30 -4.52 22.25 -3.72
CA ALA A 30 -5.70 21.70 -4.34
C ALA A 30 -6.89 22.69 -4.31
N TYR A 31 -7.12 23.34 -3.17
CA TYR A 31 -8.17 24.35 -3.06
C TYR A 31 -7.88 25.62 -3.86
N ARG A 32 -6.64 26.12 -3.84
CA ARG A 32 -6.24 27.31 -4.63
C ARG A 32 -6.33 27.06 -6.14
N ARG A 33 -5.98 25.87 -6.61
CA ARG A 33 -5.98 25.52 -8.03
C ARG A 33 -7.27 24.87 -8.49
N LYS A 34 -8.25 24.68 -7.58
CA LYS A 34 -9.54 24.04 -7.87
C LYS A 34 -9.37 22.63 -8.45
N LEU A 35 -8.39 21.85 -7.93
CA LEU A 35 -8.13 20.48 -8.34
C LEU A 35 -9.10 19.54 -7.61
N PHE A 36 -10.35 19.60 -8.03
CA PHE A 36 -11.43 18.75 -7.53
C PHE A 36 -11.95 17.90 -8.66
N ASP A 37 -12.47 16.73 -8.31
CA ASP A 37 -13.31 15.96 -9.21
C ASP A 37 -14.57 16.76 -9.58
N GLU A 38 -15.00 16.64 -10.84
CA GLU A 38 -16.32 17.13 -11.25
C GLU A 38 -17.40 16.52 -10.36
N VAL A 39 -18.37 17.36 -9.96
CA VAL A 39 -19.51 16.92 -9.14
C VAL A 39 -20.35 16.00 -9.99
N ASP A 40 -20.10 14.68 -9.91
CA ASP A 40 -21.00 13.69 -10.47
C ASP A 40 -22.18 13.52 -9.48
N GLU A 41 -23.42 13.58 -9.99
CA GLU A 41 -24.67 13.36 -9.22
C GLU A 41 -24.68 12.01 -8.46
N ARG A 42 -23.70 11.15 -8.73
CA ARG A 42 -23.52 9.81 -8.13
C ARG A 42 -22.79 9.82 -6.79
N LYS A 43 -22.24 10.98 -6.33
CA LYS A 43 -21.40 11.04 -5.12
C LYS A 43 -22.23 11.39 -3.88
N ILE A 44 -21.99 10.66 -2.79
CA ILE A 44 -22.69 10.81 -1.50
C ILE A 44 -22.34 12.13 -0.81
N HIS A 45 -21.17 12.72 -1.10
CA HIS A 45 -20.70 13.94 -0.44
C HIS A 45 -21.09 15.20 -1.22
N LYS A 46 -21.78 16.12 -0.54
CA LYS A 46 -22.22 17.43 -1.08
C LYS A 46 -21.11 18.49 -1.16
N GLY A 47 -19.83 18.15 -1.08
CA GLY A 47 -18.72 19.10 -1.06
C GLY A 47 -17.59 18.70 -2.02
N LEU A 48 -16.83 19.69 -2.48
CA LEU A 48 -15.64 19.50 -3.31
C LEU A 48 -14.48 19.02 -2.42
N ILE A 49 -14.10 17.75 -2.50
CA ILE A 49 -13.00 17.16 -1.72
C ILE A 49 -11.90 16.71 -2.69
N PRO A 50 -10.64 17.16 -2.49
CA PRO A 50 -9.54 16.76 -3.36
C PRO A 50 -9.12 15.30 -3.12
N ARG A 51 -8.75 14.59 -4.20
CA ARG A 51 -8.28 13.19 -4.20
C ARG A 51 -6.76 13.10 -4.33
N LEU A 52 -6.03 13.94 -3.63
CA LEU A 52 -4.59 14.12 -3.80
C LEU A 52 -3.78 13.72 -2.56
N GLY A 53 -4.41 13.07 -1.55
CA GLY A 53 -3.75 12.71 -0.30
C GLY A 53 -2.59 11.75 -0.48
N GLY A 54 -2.72 10.81 -1.39
CA GLY A 54 -1.69 9.82 -1.71
C GLY A 54 -0.42 10.38 -2.34
N ILE A 55 -0.44 11.61 -2.85
CA ILE A 55 0.75 12.27 -3.41
C ILE A 55 1.87 12.39 -2.36
N ALA A 56 1.53 12.52 -1.07
CA ALA A 56 2.52 12.60 -0.01
C ALA A 56 3.23 11.26 0.27
N PHE A 57 2.61 10.09 -0.02
CA PHE A 57 3.06 8.81 0.52
C PHE A 57 4.44 8.41 0.04
N VAL A 58 4.62 8.20 -1.26
CA VAL A 58 5.89 7.70 -1.82
C VAL A 58 7.05 8.66 -1.54
N PRO A 59 6.93 9.99 -1.80
CA PRO A 59 8.02 10.91 -1.52
C PRO A 59 8.42 10.96 -0.04
N VAL A 60 7.45 10.93 0.89
CA VAL A 60 7.74 10.95 2.32
C VAL A 60 8.40 9.67 2.79
N ILE A 61 7.92 8.50 2.37
CA ILE A 61 8.53 7.21 2.70
C ILE A 61 10.00 7.19 2.25
N LEU A 62 10.25 7.50 0.98
CA LEU A 62 11.59 7.46 0.40
C LEU A 62 12.54 8.47 1.05
N LEU A 63 12.07 9.71 1.27
CA LEU A 63 12.86 10.74 1.91
C LEU A 63 13.21 10.37 3.36
N SER A 64 12.25 9.87 4.13
CA SER A 64 12.47 9.49 5.53
C SER A 64 13.49 8.35 5.65
N ILE A 65 13.39 7.33 4.79
CA ILE A 65 14.36 6.22 4.75
C ILE A 65 15.74 6.75 4.34
N ALA A 66 15.83 7.56 3.29
CA ALA A 66 17.09 8.13 2.80
C ALA A 66 17.78 9.01 3.86
N LEU A 67 17.01 9.88 4.54
CA LEU A 67 17.56 10.73 5.64
C LEU A 67 18.07 9.87 6.79
N THR A 68 17.36 8.80 7.15
CA THR A 68 17.81 7.91 8.23
C THR A 68 19.05 7.12 7.82
N ILE A 69 19.15 6.66 6.56
CA ILE A 69 20.37 6.04 6.04
C ILE A 69 21.54 7.02 6.12
N ALA A 70 21.36 8.25 5.64
CA ALA A 70 22.40 9.27 5.66
C ALA A 70 22.86 9.60 7.11
N ALA A 71 21.93 9.79 8.05
CA ALA A 71 22.25 10.04 9.46
C ALA A 71 23.03 8.89 10.08
N ASN A 72 22.67 7.65 9.81
CA ASN A 72 23.39 6.48 10.31
C ASN A 72 24.79 6.35 9.71
N ILE A 73 24.99 6.63 8.43
CA ILE A 73 26.31 6.63 7.78
C ILE A 73 27.20 7.71 8.43
N ILE A 74 26.68 8.93 8.60
CA ILE A 74 27.42 10.04 9.23
C ILE A 74 27.79 9.70 10.69
N SER A 75 26.92 8.99 11.42
CA SER A 75 27.19 8.55 12.79
C SER A 75 28.11 7.31 12.90
N GLY A 76 28.65 6.82 11.79
CA GLY A 76 29.53 5.64 11.77
C GLY A 76 28.80 4.29 11.91
N SER A 77 27.51 4.24 11.66
CA SER A 77 26.67 3.06 11.77
C SER A 77 26.07 2.64 10.41
N PRO A 78 26.90 2.20 9.42
CA PRO A 78 26.44 1.94 8.05
C PRO A 78 25.50 0.73 7.94
N GLN A 79 25.38 -0.09 8.98
CA GLN A 79 24.57 -1.30 9.01
C GLN A 79 23.10 -1.02 8.69
N PHE A 80 22.55 0.16 8.98
CA PHE A 80 21.20 0.52 8.62
C PHE A 80 20.99 0.55 7.09
N GLY A 81 21.94 1.12 6.34
CA GLY A 81 21.92 1.10 4.88
C GLY A 81 22.15 -0.29 4.30
N ASN A 82 23.04 -1.08 4.92
CA ASN A 82 23.41 -2.41 4.43
C ASN A 82 22.22 -3.38 4.31
N VAL A 83 21.20 -3.25 5.17
CA VAL A 83 19.99 -4.11 5.07
C VAL A 83 19.25 -3.92 3.74
N PHE A 84 19.24 -2.70 3.21
CA PHE A 84 18.66 -2.41 1.90
C PHE A 84 19.56 -2.89 0.77
N PHE A 85 20.88 -2.78 0.93
CA PHE A 85 21.85 -3.29 -0.06
C PHE A 85 21.86 -4.82 -0.15
N ASN A 86 21.68 -5.52 0.96
CA ASN A 86 21.56 -6.99 0.97
C ASN A 86 20.35 -7.50 0.17
N ASN A 87 19.29 -6.68 0.06
CA ASN A 87 18.09 -6.95 -0.72
C ASN A 87 17.99 -6.02 -1.95
N SER A 88 19.15 -5.57 -2.50
CA SER A 88 19.22 -4.48 -3.46
C SER A 88 18.31 -4.66 -4.67
N LEU A 89 18.29 -5.85 -5.28
CA LEU A 89 17.45 -6.10 -6.46
C LEU A 89 15.96 -5.90 -6.16
N LEU A 90 15.47 -6.43 -5.04
CA LEU A 90 14.08 -6.27 -4.65
C LEU A 90 13.76 -4.82 -4.26
N MET A 91 14.68 -4.13 -3.59
CA MET A 91 14.49 -2.72 -3.23
C MET A 91 14.45 -1.82 -4.46
N ILE A 92 15.31 -2.07 -5.45
CA ILE A 92 15.29 -1.36 -6.75
C ILE A 92 13.98 -1.66 -7.50
N ALA A 93 13.57 -2.93 -7.57
CA ALA A 93 12.32 -3.32 -8.22
C ALA A 93 11.10 -2.65 -7.55
N LEU A 94 11.06 -2.63 -6.21
CA LEU A 94 10.02 -1.94 -5.44
C LEU A 94 10.04 -0.44 -5.73
N PHE A 95 11.21 0.20 -5.68
CA PHE A 95 11.35 1.64 -5.97
C PHE A 95 10.84 1.98 -7.39
N CYS A 96 11.27 1.23 -8.40
CA CYS A 96 10.81 1.44 -9.78
C CYS A 96 9.29 1.24 -9.91
N SER A 97 8.76 0.19 -9.29
CA SER A 97 7.33 -0.12 -9.32
C SER A 97 6.50 0.96 -8.60
N LEU A 98 6.98 1.45 -7.45
CA LEU A 98 6.33 2.55 -6.73
C LEU A 98 6.33 3.83 -7.57
N GLN A 99 7.43 4.17 -8.24
CA GLN A 99 7.49 5.35 -9.11
C GLN A 99 6.54 5.23 -10.30
N LEU A 100 6.44 4.06 -10.94
CA LEU A 100 5.51 3.82 -12.05
C LEU A 100 4.06 3.99 -11.60
N LEU A 101 3.65 3.34 -10.50
CA LEU A 101 2.28 3.47 -9.98
C LEU A 101 1.99 4.87 -9.46
N TYR A 102 2.97 5.54 -8.85
CA TYR A 102 2.85 6.92 -8.38
C TYR A 102 2.57 7.87 -9.54
N LEU A 103 3.33 7.79 -10.63
CA LEU A 103 3.11 8.63 -11.82
C LEU A 103 1.76 8.36 -12.47
N VAL A 104 1.38 7.08 -12.63
CA VAL A 104 0.08 6.70 -13.19
C VAL A 104 -1.06 7.13 -12.26
N GLY A 105 -0.90 6.98 -10.94
CA GLY A 105 -1.89 7.42 -9.97
C GLY A 105 -2.12 8.93 -10.02
N ILE A 106 -1.06 9.74 -10.04
CA ILE A 106 -1.17 11.21 -10.19
C ILE A 106 -1.89 11.56 -11.48
N ALA A 107 -1.51 10.92 -12.59
CA ALA A 107 -2.14 11.20 -13.87
C ALA A 107 -3.63 10.81 -13.86
N ASP A 108 -3.99 9.70 -13.16
CA ASP A 108 -5.39 9.33 -12.98
C ASP A 108 -6.17 10.32 -12.11
N ASP A 109 -5.59 10.73 -10.98
CA ASP A 109 -6.21 11.68 -10.05
C ASP A 109 -6.41 13.08 -10.67
N LEU A 110 -5.58 13.47 -11.65
CA LEU A 110 -5.65 14.80 -12.29
C LEU A 110 -6.47 14.84 -13.58
N ILE A 111 -6.35 13.82 -14.43
CA ILE A 111 -6.93 13.82 -15.79
C ILE A 111 -7.79 12.60 -16.11
N GLY A 112 -7.81 11.60 -15.24
CA GLY A 112 -8.45 10.32 -15.47
C GLY A 112 -7.73 9.46 -16.52
N ILE A 113 -7.42 8.21 -16.17
CA ILE A 113 -6.75 7.25 -17.06
C ILE A 113 -7.67 6.07 -17.33
N LYS A 114 -7.62 5.55 -18.56
CA LYS A 114 -8.37 4.32 -18.91
C LYS A 114 -7.88 3.14 -18.04
N TYR A 115 -8.81 2.37 -17.49
CA TYR A 115 -8.52 1.21 -16.62
C TYR A 115 -7.50 0.23 -17.24
N ARG A 116 -7.50 0.05 -18.57
CA ARG A 116 -6.54 -0.82 -19.27
C ARG A 116 -5.09 -0.37 -19.09
N ALA A 117 -4.83 0.93 -19.14
CA ALA A 117 -3.48 1.47 -18.94
C ALA A 117 -3.00 1.23 -17.50
N LYS A 118 -3.87 1.44 -16.50
CA LYS A 118 -3.57 1.12 -15.10
C LYS A 118 -3.24 -0.37 -14.92
N PHE A 119 -4.01 -1.26 -15.54
CA PHE A 119 -3.77 -2.71 -15.49
C PHE A 119 -2.42 -3.11 -16.08
N VAL A 120 -2.05 -2.56 -17.22
CA VAL A 120 -0.74 -2.83 -17.86
C VAL A 120 0.40 -2.44 -16.92
N VAL A 121 0.33 -1.25 -16.30
CA VAL A 121 1.39 -0.81 -15.38
C VAL A 121 1.45 -1.69 -14.11
N GLN A 122 0.29 -2.10 -13.57
CA GLN A 122 0.26 -3.03 -12.44
C GLN A 122 0.91 -4.38 -12.78
N ILE A 123 0.67 -4.91 -13.98
CA ILE A 123 1.32 -6.15 -14.46
C ILE A 123 2.83 -5.94 -14.58
N VAL A 124 3.29 -4.82 -15.14
CA VAL A 124 4.73 -4.49 -15.22
C VAL A 124 5.35 -4.46 -13.82
N CYS A 125 4.69 -3.81 -12.86
CA CYS A 125 5.15 -3.77 -11.47
C CYS A 125 5.22 -5.18 -10.84
N ALA A 126 4.23 -6.03 -11.09
CA ALA A 126 4.23 -7.41 -10.62
C ALA A 126 5.40 -8.20 -11.23
N VAL A 127 5.66 -8.05 -12.54
CA VAL A 127 6.79 -8.70 -13.22
C VAL A 127 8.14 -8.24 -12.66
N LEU A 128 8.30 -6.94 -12.38
CA LEU A 128 9.52 -6.41 -11.74
C LEU A 128 9.77 -7.03 -10.37
N LEU A 129 8.75 -7.10 -9.51
CA LEU A 129 8.86 -7.71 -8.18
C LEU A 129 9.14 -9.21 -8.27
N ILE A 130 8.48 -9.95 -9.16
CA ILE A 130 8.68 -11.38 -9.38
C ILE A 130 10.11 -11.64 -9.89
N GLY A 131 10.58 -10.86 -10.85
CA GLY A 131 11.95 -10.94 -11.37
C GLY A 131 13.01 -10.65 -10.30
N ALA A 132 12.66 -9.88 -9.27
CA ALA A 132 13.50 -9.63 -8.10
C ALA A 132 13.36 -10.69 -6.97
N GLY A 133 12.66 -11.80 -7.23
CA GLY A 133 12.52 -12.90 -6.26
C GLY A 133 11.39 -12.73 -5.25
N CYS A 134 10.42 -11.82 -5.51
CA CYS A 134 9.22 -11.70 -4.69
C CYS A 134 8.07 -12.47 -5.33
N TRP A 135 8.00 -13.78 -5.05
CA TRP A 135 6.94 -14.65 -5.57
C TRP A 135 6.66 -15.81 -4.61
N PHE A 136 5.49 -16.42 -4.72
CA PHE A 136 5.07 -17.55 -3.90
C PHE A 136 5.86 -18.81 -4.23
N THR A 137 6.79 -19.18 -3.37
CA THR A 137 7.58 -20.41 -3.45
C THR A 137 6.91 -21.57 -2.71
N THR A 138 5.91 -21.28 -1.88
CA THR A 138 5.18 -22.24 -1.06
C THR A 138 3.75 -21.74 -0.84
N LEU A 139 2.83 -22.65 -0.52
CA LEU A 139 1.52 -22.33 0.05
C LEU A 139 1.45 -22.64 1.55
N ALA A 140 2.59 -22.70 2.23
CA ALA A 140 2.71 -22.99 3.67
C ALA A 140 1.94 -24.24 4.08
N GLY A 141 1.98 -25.30 3.26
CA GLY A 141 1.26 -26.55 3.48
C GLY A 141 -0.24 -26.49 3.18
N SER A 142 -0.79 -25.32 2.82
CA SER A 142 -2.18 -25.21 2.40
C SER A 142 -2.40 -26.04 1.13
N LEU A 143 -3.54 -26.75 1.06
CA LEU A 143 -3.86 -27.65 -0.04
C LEU A 143 -2.83 -28.78 -0.28
N GLY A 144 -1.97 -29.09 0.70
CA GLY A 144 -0.91 -30.08 0.57
C GLY A 144 0.28 -29.64 -0.32
N ILE A 145 0.38 -28.36 -0.65
CA ILE A 145 1.45 -27.82 -1.49
C ILE A 145 2.50 -27.15 -0.60
N GLU A 146 3.61 -27.85 -0.37
CA GLU A 146 4.77 -27.33 0.37
C GLU A 146 5.69 -26.50 -0.53
N ASN A 147 5.92 -26.96 -1.76
CA ASN A 147 6.79 -26.30 -2.72
C ASN A 147 6.03 -26.02 -4.00
N MET A 148 6.02 -24.76 -4.43
CA MET A 148 5.37 -24.32 -5.65
C MET A 148 6.40 -24.13 -6.76
N PRO A 149 6.28 -24.83 -7.90
CA PRO A 149 7.19 -24.63 -9.02
C PRO A 149 7.04 -23.23 -9.62
N SER A 150 8.14 -22.70 -10.16
CA SER A 150 8.20 -21.32 -10.67
C SER A 150 7.16 -21.01 -11.74
N TRP A 151 6.88 -21.97 -12.65
CA TRP A 151 5.89 -21.82 -13.71
C TRP A 151 4.45 -21.63 -13.20
N MET A 152 4.16 -22.04 -11.96
CA MET A 152 2.86 -21.87 -11.30
C MET A 152 2.93 -20.70 -10.30
N GLY A 153 3.99 -20.60 -9.50
CA GLY A 153 4.14 -19.60 -8.45
C GLY A 153 4.24 -18.17 -8.99
N MET A 154 5.00 -17.96 -10.07
CA MET A 154 5.16 -16.63 -10.65
C MET A 154 3.85 -16.05 -11.23
N PRO A 155 3.09 -16.76 -12.10
CA PRO A 155 1.81 -16.26 -12.57
C PRO A 155 0.78 -16.06 -11.45
N PHE A 156 0.73 -16.97 -10.48
CA PHE A 156 -0.13 -16.83 -9.31
C PHE A 156 0.21 -15.55 -8.54
N THR A 157 1.50 -15.29 -8.32
CA THR A 157 1.97 -14.07 -7.66
C THR A 157 1.54 -12.81 -8.42
N ALA A 158 1.67 -12.79 -9.75
CA ALA A 158 1.24 -11.65 -10.55
C ALA A 158 -0.25 -11.37 -10.37
N ILE A 159 -1.08 -12.40 -10.37
CA ILE A 159 -2.53 -12.28 -10.13
C ILE A 159 -2.78 -11.71 -8.73
N VAL A 160 -2.11 -12.23 -7.70
CA VAL A 160 -2.30 -11.77 -6.31
C VAL A 160 -1.87 -10.32 -6.14
N ILE A 161 -0.72 -9.90 -6.69
CA ILE A 161 -0.26 -8.50 -6.63
C ILE A 161 -1.30 -7.57 -7.28
N VAL A 162 -1.69 -7.86 -8.51
CA VAL A 162 -2.68 -7.04 -9.23
C VAL A 162 -4.03 -7.03 -8.50
N PHE A 163 -4.44 -8.16 -7.95
CA PHE A 163 -5.68 -8.28 -7.19
C PHE A 163 -5.65 -7.41 -5.92
N ILE A 164 -4.57 -7.45 -5.11
CA ILE A 164 -4.46 -6.65 -3.88
C ILE A 164 -4.41 -5.15 -4.21
N ILE A 165 -3.65 -4.74 -5.24
CA ILE A 165 -3.61 -3.33 -5.67
C ILE A 165 -5.02 -2.83 -6.00
N ASN A 166 -5.78 -3.60 -6.79
CA ASN A 166 -7.14 -3.21 -7.16
C ASN A 166 -8.11 -3.32 -5.97
N ALA A 167 -7.92 -4.29 -5.07
CA ALA A 167 -8.73 -4.40 -3.87
C ALA A 167 -8.59 -3.16 -2.98
N MET A 168 -7.36 -2.69 -2.77
CA MET A 168 -7.11 -1.47 -2.00
C MET A 168 -7.67 -0.21 -2.68
N ASN A 169 -7.58 -0.13 -4.00
CA ASN A 169 -8.19 0.97 -4.76
C ASN A 169 -9.72 0.97 -4.69
N LEU A 170 -10.35 -0.20 -4.74
CA LEU A 170 -11.82 -0.33 -4.71
C LEU A 170 -12.44 -0.03 -3.34
N ILE A 171 -11.74 -0.33 -2.22
CA ILE A 171 -12.25 -0.03 -0.87
C ILE A 171 -12.01 1.42 -0.45
N ASP A 172 -11.23 2.20 -1.20
CA ASP A 172 -10.98 3.63 -0.92
C ASP A 172 -12.19 4.52 -1.24
N GLY A 173 -13.38 3.97 -1.13
CA GLY A 173 -14.64 4.68 -1.28
C GLY A 173 -15.29 5.11 0.05
N ILE A 174 -14.79 4.64 1.18
CA ILE A 174 -15.26 5.00 2.54
C ILE A 174 -14.15 5.68 3.31
N ASP A 175 -14.48 6.80 3.95
CA ASP A 175 -13.54 7.53 4.82
C ASP A 175 -12.96 6.60 5.90
N GLY A 176 -11.65 6.54 5.98
CA GLY A 176 -10.92 5.75 6.96
C GLY A 176 -10.83 4.25 6.69
N LEU A 177 -11.60 3.68 5.76
CA LEU A 177 -11.60 2.23 5.56
C LEU A 177 -10.28 1.75 4.95
N ALA A 178 -9.91 2.27 3.78
CA ALA A 178 -8.66 1.88 3.14
C ALA A 178 -7.44 2.26 3.99
N SER A 179 -7.39 3.48 4.51
CA SER A 179 -6.29 3.96 5.33
C SER A 179 -6.19 3.24 6.68
N GLY A 180 -7.32 2.94 7.33
CA GLY A 180 -7.37 2.20 8.58
C GLY A 180 -6.91 0.76 8.43
N LEU A 181 -7.44 0.03 7.43
CA LEU A 181 -7.03 -1.35 7.16
C LEU A 181 -5.55 -1.43 6.74
N SER A 182 -5.07 -0.48 5.92
CA SER A 182 -3.66 -0.39 5.56
C SER A 182 -2.77 -0.11 6.77
N SER A 183 -3.22 0.74 7.70
CA SER A 183 -2.47 1.05 8.94
C SER A 183 -2.36 -0.17 9.83
N ILE A 184 -3.44 -0.94 9.99
CA ILE A 184 -3.42 -2.20 10.75
C ILE A 184 -2.48 -3.21 10.08
N ALA A 185 -2.58 -3.38 8.75
CA ALA A 185 -1.75 -4.30 8.00
C ALA A 185 -0.26 -3.96 8.12
N THR A 186 0.10 -2.68 7.88
CA THR A 186 1.50 -2.23 7.97
C THR A 186 2.03 -2.30 9.40
N GLY A 187 1.20 -2.07 10.42
CA GLY A 187 1.56 -2.28 11.82
C GLY A 187 1.87 -3.74 12.14
N ILE A 188 1.00 -4.67 11.74
CA ILE A 188 1.21 -6.12 11.91
C ILE A 188 2.49 -6.56 11.18
N TYR A 189 2.67 -6.15 9.92
CA TYR A 189 3.87 -6.50 9.13
C TYR A 189 5.13 -5.92 9.75
N GLY A 190 5.10 -4.66 10.20
CA GLY A 190 6.25 -4.02 10.84
C GLY A 190 6.72 -4.77 12.08
N ILE A 191 5.79 -5.14 12.97
CA ILE A 191 6.09 -5.91 14.18
C ILE A 191 6.58 -7.31 13.82
N SER A 192 5.91 -8.01 12.89
CA SER A 192 6.29 -9.35 12.47
C SER A 192 7.71 -9.38 11.89
N PHE A 193 8.05 -8.48 10.98
CA PHE A 193 9.38 -8.41 10.39
C PHE A 193 10.47 -7.98 11.39
N LEU A 194 10.15 -7.12 12.37
CA LEU A 194 11.09 -6.82 13.47
C LEU A 194 11.41 -8.08 14.28
N LEU A 195 10.41 -8.89 14.60
CA LEU A 195 10.59 -10.13 15.34
C LEU A 195 11.38 -11.19 14.54
N LEU A 196 11.14 -11.27 13.24
CA LEU A 196 11.82 -12.18 12.31
C LEU A 196 13.25 -11.69 11.94
N GLY A 197 13.68 -10.50 12.36
CA GLY A 197 14.98 -9.95 11.98
C GLY A 197 15.08 -9.41 10.54
N GLU A 198 13.95 -9.33 9.83
CA GLU A 198 13.83 -8.84 8.46
C GLU A 198 13.66 -7.33 8.43
N TYR A 199 14.71 -6.61 8.82
CA TYR A 199 14.65 -5.19 9.17
C TYR A 199 14.30 -4.27 7.98
N ALA A 200 14.73 -4.61 6.75
CA ALA A 200 14.37 -3.80 5.57
C ALA A 200 12.85 -3.72 5.38
N TYR A 201 12.16 -4.85 5.49
CA TYR A 201 10.71 -4.92 5.36
C TYR A 201 9.99 -4.29 6.56
N ALA A 202 10.57 -4.44 7.76
CA ALA A 202 10.06 -3.76 8.97
C ALA A 202 10.08 -2.24 8.81
N ILE A 203 11.18 -1.68 8.31
CA ILE A 203 11.34 -0.24 8.09
C ILE A 203 10.33 0.27 7.04
N ILE A 204 10.17 -0.43 5.91
CA ILE A 204 9.18 -0.07 4.87
C ILE A 204 7.76 -0.11 5.44
N SER A 205 7.44 -1.13 6.25
CA SER A 205 6.13 -1.27 6.87
C SER A 205 5.83 -0.10 7.82
N LEU A 206 6.77 0.24 8.71
CA LEU A 206 6.61 1.32 9.68
C LEU A 206 6.67 2.70 9.03
N ALA A 207 7.46 2.88 7.96
CA ALA A 207 7.41 4.10 7.14
C ALA A 207 6.02 4.29 6.51
N SER A 208 5.44 3.22 5.97
CA SER A 208 4.10 3.25 5.40
C SER A 208 3.03 3.55 6.46
N LEU A 209 3.13 2.96 7.64
CA LEU A 209 2.28 3.31 8.78
C LEU A 209 2.41 4.80 9.16
N GLY A 210 3.64 5.33 9.14
CA GLY A 210 3.93 6.72 9.48
C GLY A 210 3.25 7.73 8.56
N VAL A 211 3.17 7.47 7.26
CA VAL A 211 2.43 8.35 6.33
C VAL A 211 0.92 8.19 6.42
N LEU A 212 0.45 6.99 6.75
CA LEU A 212 -0.97 6.70 6.89
C LEU A 212 -1.59 7.35 8.12
N CYS A 213 -0.85 7.52 9.22
CA CYS A 213 -1.37 8.14 10.45
C CYS A 213 -1.89 9.57 10.25
N PRO A 214 -1.11 10.55 9.77
CA PRO A 214 -1.63 11.90 9.52
C PRO A 214 -2.64 11.92 8.38
N PHE A 215 -2.49 11.07 7.34
CA PHE A 215 -3.49 10.96 6.30
C PHE A 215 -4.84 10.52 6.86
N PHE A 216 -4.87 9.47 7.69
CA PHE A 216 -6.09 8.98 8.35
C PHE A 216 -6.79 10.10 9.13
N TYR A 217 -6.03 10.93 9.85
CA TYR A 217 -6.58 12.07 10.58
C TYR A 217 -7.32 13.04 9.65
N TYR A 218 -6.71 13.48 8.54
CA TYR A 218 -7.36 14.39 7.60
C TYR A 218 -8.49 13.73 6.80
N ASN A 219 -8.40 12.43 6.55
CA ASN A 219 -9.42 11.69 5.82
C ASN A 219 -10.68 11.44 6.65
N VAL A 220 -10.54 11.07 7.93
CA VAL A 220 -11.67 10.75 8.82
C VAL A 220 -12.21 11.98 9.54
N PHE A 221 -11.32 12.74 10.17
CA PHE A 221 -11.71 13.87 11.03
C PHE A 221 -11.66 15.23 10.32
N GLY A 222 -11.25 15.25 9.05
CA GLY A 222 -11.25 16.46 8.25
C GLY A 222 -12.65 17.00 8.03
N ASP A 223 -12.78 18.33 8.09
CA ASP A 223 -14.05 19.05 7.89
C ASP A 223 -14.08 19.68 6.49
N VAL A 224 -15.10 19.36 5.70
CA VAL A 224 -15.30 19.91 4.35
C VAL A 224 -15.44 21.43 4.39
N LYS A 225 -16.13 21.98 5.39
CA LYS A 225 -16.35 23.44 5.54
C LYS A 225 -15.04 24.17 5.87
N LYS A 226 -14.13 23.53 6.58
CA LYS A 226 -12.81 24.07 6.94
C LYS A 226 -11.74 23.75 5.91
N HIS A 227 -12.10 23.14 4.78
CA HIS A 227 -11.17 22.73 3.73
C HIS A 227 -10.02 21.83 4.23
N SER A 228 -10.29 20.97 5.23
CA SER A 228 -9.29 20.08 5.83
C SER A 228 -9.50 18.61 5.48
N LYS A 229 -10.55 18.28 4.72
CA LYS A 229 -10.83 16.89 4.31
C LYS A 229 -10.11 16.55 3.00
N ILE A 230 -9.54 15.34 2.94
CA ILE A 230 -8.82 14.83 1.76
C ILE A 230 -9.13 13.36 1.52
N PHE A 231 -9.21 12.95 0.26
CA PHE A 231 -9.28 11.54 -0.14
C PHE A 231 -7.91 11.03 -0.55
N MET A 232 -7.71 9.70 -0.46
CA MET A 232 -6.46 9.05 -0.77
C MET A 232 -6.10 9.19 -2.27
N GLY A 233 -7.07 8.95 -3.11
CA GLY A 233 -6.91 8.93 -4.56
C GLY A 233 -6.21 7.67 -5.07
N ASP A 234 -6.13 7.57 -6.39
CA ASP A 234 -5.50 6.43 -7.05
C ASP A 234 -3.98 6.39 -6.77
N THR A 235 -3.34 7.56 -6.67
CA THR A 235 -1.92 7.67 -6.29
C THR A 235 -1.63 6.94 -4.97
N GLY A 236 -2.46 7.15 -3.96
CA GLY A 236 -2.27 6.55 -2.64
C GLY A 236 -2.66 5.08 -2.60
N SER A 237 -3.85 4.75 -3.08
CA SER A 237 -4.40 3.39 -2.99
C SER A 237 -3.60 2.37 -3.81
N LEU A 238 -3.14 2.74 -5.03
CA LEU A 238 -2.32 1.86 -5.87
C LEU A 238 -0.93 1.62 -5.25
N THR A 239 -0.28 2.67 -4.74
CA THR A 239 1.06 2.56 -4.15
C THR A 239 1.05 1.80 -2.82
N ILE A 240 0.08 2.06 -1.94
CA ILE A 240 -0.09 1.29 -0.70
C ILE A 240 -0.47 -0.15 -1.02
N GLY A 241 -1.35 -0.40 -2.00
CA GLY A 241 -1.70 -1.75 -2.44
C GLY A 241 -0.49 -2.56 -2.90
N LEU A 242 0.45 -1.93 -3.64
CA LEU A 242 1.71 -2.56 -4.04
C LEU A 242 2.60 -2.89 -2.83
N ILE A 243 2.77 -1.95 -1.89
CA ILE A 243 3.58 -2.18 -0.68
C ILE A 243 2.98 -3.33 0.13
N LEU A 244 1.68 -3.32 0.37
CA LEU A 244 0.99 -4.38 1.12
C LEU A 244 1.10 -5.74 0.44
N SER A 245 0.99 -5.80 -0.89
CA SER A 245 1.13 -7.06 -1.63
C SER A 245 2.55 -7.62 -1.51
N MET A 246 3.58 -6.80 -1.69
CA MET A 246 4.98 -7.21 -1.57
C MET A 246 5.29 -7.69 -0.14
N LEU A 247 4.92 -6.91 0.88
CA LEU A 247 5.15 -7.25 2.27
C LEU A 247 4.37 -8.52 2.66
N GLY A 248 3.11 -8.65 2.24
CA GLY A 248 2.31 -9.83 2.48
C GLY A 248 2.92 -11.09 1.86
N ILE A 249 3.40 -11.03 0.61
CA ILE A 249 4.06 -12.15 -0.06
C ILE A 249 5.35 -12.54 0.68
N LYS A 250 6.18 -11.55 1.05
CA LYS A 250 7.42 -11.80 1.78
C LYS A 250 7.17 -12.41 3.16
N LEU A 251 6.16 -11.95 3.87
CA LEU A 251 5.80 -12.52 5.16
C LEU A 251 5.23 -13.94 4.99
N PHE A 252 4.38 -14.17 3.99
CA PHE A 252 3.78 -15.47 3.71
C PHE A 252 4.83 -16.53 3.36
N THR A 253 5.82 -16.17 2.55
CA THR A 253 6.88 -17.08 2.10
C THR A 253 8.02 -17.22 3.09
N HIS A 254 7.98 -16.50 4.22
CA HIS A 254 8.98 -16.63 5.26
C HIS A 254 8.87 -18.01 5.92
N PRO A 255 9.99 -18.73 6.11
CA PRO A 255 9.96 -20.02 6.80
C PRO A 255 9.35 -19.92 8.19
N TYR A 256 8.73 -21.02 8.65
CA TYR A 256 8.24 -21.11 10.02
C TYR A 256 9.39 -20.94 11.01
N ASP A 257 9.24 -20.03 11.96
CA ASP A 257 10.22 -19.82 13.03
C ASP A 257 9.73 -20.52 14.32
N PRO A 258 10.39 -21.61 14.74
CA PRO A 258 9.98 -22.35 15.92
C PRO A 258 10.19 -21.58 17.24
N VAL A 259 11.07 -20.56 17.25
CA VAL A 259 11.32 -19.73 18.44
C VAL A 259 10.15 -18.78 18.67
N LEU A 260 9.59 -18.23 17.60
CA LEU A 260 8.44 -17.31 17.66
C LEU A 260 7.12 -18.06 17.76
N ASN A 261 7.11 -19.36 17.46
CA ASN A 261 5.94 -20.26 17.56
C ASN A 261 4.67 -19.70 16.87
N PHE A 262 4.83 -19.00 15.74
CA PHE A 262 3.70 -18.55 14.93
C PHE A 262 3.92 -18.83 13.43
N GLN A 263 2.80 -18.95 12.71
CA GLN A 263 2.80 -19.12 11.24
C GLN A 263 2.75 -17.75 10.57
N PRO A 264 3.84 -17.29 9.92
CA PRO A 264 3.85 -15.98 9.24
C PRO A 264 2.78 -15.87 8.15
N ALA A 265 2.44 -16.97 7.50
CA ALA A 265 1.42 -17.03 6.46
C ALA A 265 0.03 -16.54 6.92
N VAL A 266 -0.36 -16.85 8.18
CA VAL A 266 -1.65 -16.38 8.73
C VAL A 266 -1.64 -14.87 8.90
N LEU A 267 -0.55 -14.30 9.40
CA LEU A 267 -0.42 -12.86 9.60
C LEU A 267 -0.29 -12.09 8.28
N ALA A 268 0.21 -12.75 7.23
CA ALA A 268 0.40 -12.13 5.92
C ALA A 268 -0.92 -11.69 5.28
N PHE A 269 -1.95 -12.53 5.33
CA PHE A 269 -3.21 -12.25 4.64
C PHE A 269 -4.37 -11.88 5.56
N SER A 270 -4.29 -12.12 6.87
CA SER A 270 -5.37 -11.78 7.81
C SER A 270 -5.82 -10.31 7.71
N PRO A 271 -4.93 -9.29 7.61
CA PRO A 271 -5.36 -7.92 7.49
C PRO A 271 -5.93 -7.58 6.11
N LEU A 272 -5.63 -8.38 5.09
CA LEU A 272 -6.09 -8.18 3.71
C LEU A 272 -7.38 -8.96 3.38
N ILE A 273 -7.94 -9.71 4.35
CA ILE A 273 -9.17 -10.50 4.15
C ILE A 273 -10.34 -9.58 3.79
N ILE A 274 -10.53 -8.47 4.51
CA ILE A 274 -11.66 -7.58 4.30
C ILE A 274 -11.65 -6.96 2.89
N PRO A 275 -10.57 -6.30 2.42
CA PRO A 275 -10.51 -5.78 1.06
C PRO A 275 -10.67 -6.87 0.00
N SER A 276 -10.03 -8.02 0.21
CA SER A 276 -10.12 -9.14 -0.73
C SER A 276 -11.53 -9.71 -0.83
N PHE A 277 -12.21 -9.87 0.29
CA PHE A 277 -13.57 -10.41 0.34
C PHE A 277 -14.59 -9.44 -0.30
N ASP A 278 -14.48 -8.13 -0.07
CA ASP A 278 -15.38 -7.15 -0.69
C ASP A 278 -15.27 -7.18 -2.21
N VAL A 279 -14.05 -7.20 -2.75
CA VAL A 279 -13.84 -7.31 -4.19
C VAL A 279 -14.43 -8.59 -4.75
N LEU A 280 -14.13 -9.75 -4.15
CA LEU A 280 -14.69 -11.02 -4.60
C LEU A 280 -16.22 -11.02 -4.56
N ARG A 281 -16.82 -10.47 -3.51
CA ARG A 281 -18.26 -10.32 -3.40
C ARG A 281 -18.85 -9.48 -4.54
N VAL A 282 -18.25 -8.32 -4.81
CA VAL A 282 -18.70 -7.43 -5.89
C VAL A 282 -18.55 -8.10 -7.25
N TYR A 283 -17.44 -8.79 -7.50
CA TYR A 283 -17.26 -9.59 -8.73
C TYR A 283 -18.34 -10.67 -8.89
N MET A 284 -18.61 -11.44 -7.84
CA MET A 284 -19.66 -12.49 -7.89
C MET A 284 -21.05 -11.91 -8.17
N VAL A 285 -21.40 -10.79 -7.53
CA VAL A 285 -22.68 -10.12 -7.76
C VAL A 285 -22.80 -9.65 -9.21
N ARG A 286 -21.73 -9.05 -9.76
CA ARG A 286 -21.74 -8.57 -11.16
C ARG A 286 -21.87 -9.70 -12.18
N ILE A 287 -21.13 -10.80 -11.98
CA ILE A 287 -21.23 -11.98 -12.83
C ILE A 287 -22.65 -12.54 -12.81
N ARG A 288 -23.27 -12.67 -11.62
CA ARG A 288 -24.67 -13.12 -11.49
C ARG A 288 -25.68 -12.19 -12.17
N GLN A 289 -25.36 -10.90 -12.30
CA GLN A 289 -26.20 -9.91 -12.98
C GLN A 289 -25.86 -9.79 -14.48
N HIS A 290 -25.03 -10.66 -15.03
CA HIS A 290 -24.55 -10.62 -16.43
C HIS A 290 -23.93 -9.24 -16.80
N ARG A 291 -23.33 -8.54 -15.85
CA ARG A 291 -22.63 -7.26 -16.04
C ARG A 291 -21.12 -7.49 -16.10
N SER A 292 -20.42 -6.66 -16.86
CA SER A 292 -18.96 -6.70 -16.87
C SER A 292 -18.40 -6.42 -15.45
N PRO A 293 -17.53 -7.28 -14.92
CA PRO A 293 -16.94 -7.08 -13.61
C PRO A 293 -16.05 -5.82 -13.51
N PHE A 294 -15.64 -5.23 -14.63
CA PHE A 294 -14.72 -4.09 -14.72
C PHE A 294 -15.43 -2.73 -14.91
N LEU A 295 -16.75 -2.69 -15.01
CA LEU A 295 -17.49 -1.43 -15.10
C LEU A 295 -17.72 -0.83 -13.71
N PRO A 296 -17.70 0.51 -13.56
CA PRO A 296 -18.04 1.17 -12.29
C PRO A 296 -19.47 0.81 -11.86
N ASP A 297 -19.67 0.50 -10.58
CA ASP A 297 -20.99 0.14 -10.05
C ASP A 297 -21.20 0.73 -8.64
N LYS A 298 -22.48 0.87 -8.23
CA LYS A 298 -22.94 1.33 -6.90
C LYS A 298 -23.12 0.20 -5.88
N ASN A 299 -22.69 -1.05 -6.17
CA ASN A 299 -22.98 -2.23 -5.34
C ASN A 299 -21.87 -2.58 -4.30
N HIS A 300 -20.87 -1.72 -4.12
CA HIS A 300 -19.91 -1.89 -3.04
C HIS A 300 -20.59 -1.74 -1.66
N ILE A 301 -19.99 -2.34 -0.62
CA ILE A 301 -20.53 -2.30 0.76
C ILE A 301 -20.82 -0.86 1.17
N HIS A 302 -19.95 0.07 0.80
CA HIS A 302 -20.06 1.48 1.11
C HIS A 302 -21.26 2.21 0.47
N HIS A 303 -21.91 1.63 -0.55
CA HIS A 303 -23.14 2.19 -1.13
C HIS A 303 -24.42 1.65 -0.49
N LYS A 304 -24.30 0.70 0.47
CA LYS A 304 -25.45 0.09 1.16
C LYS A 304 -25.69 0.60 2.58
N PHE A 305 -24.77 1.39 3.10
CA PHE A 305 -24.87 2.12 4.36
C PHE A 305 -24.82 3.62 4.09
#